data_aa6a0f397bf1b2298524ecb05d32d3f4
#
_entry.id   aa6a0f397bf1b2298524ecb05d32d3f4
#
_cell.length_a   1.000
_cell.length_b   1.000
_cell.length_c   1.000
_cell.angle_alpha   90.00
_cell.angle_beta   90.00
_cell.angle_gamma   90.00
#
_symmetry.space_group_name_H-M   'P 1'
#
loop_
_entity.id
_entity.type
_entity.pdbx_description
1 polymer ?
#
loop_
_entity_poly.entity_id
_entity_poly.type
_entity_poly.pdbx_seq_one_letter_code
_entity_poly.pdbx_strand_id
1 'polypeptide(L)'
;IQLVGKLNPLGTVSGTNYSALWGYSANGRDYAVLGGNQSIYFIDVTDSTNIRVCGSFTTHSSNWHEMKTYSHYAYLVSEADNSGVQIFDLANLPVSVSYVGQYNPPGHSRTHSIQQSGPYLYLNGGTFNGIKVLDLTVNPAAPVPRGLWNNFYVHDCSVVNDTIWAANIDDGKMSVINAQNKDNMTTI
;
A
#
# COMPACT_ATOMS: atom_id res chain seq x y z
N ILE A 1 -9.91 27.88 3.66
CA ILE A 1 -10.04 26.55 2.98
C ILE A 1 -11.49 26.47 2.51
N GLN A 2 -11.70 26.14 1.25
CA GLN A 2 -13.01 25.97 0.63
C GLN A 2 -13.13 24.52 0.14
N LEU A 3 -14.28 23.87 0.40
CA LEU A 3 -14.58 22.56 -0.20
C LEU A 3 -14.95 22.78 -1.67
N VAL A 4 -14.17 22.20 -2.59
CA VAL A 4 -14.35 22.35 -4.04
C VAL A 4 -15.00 21.16 -4.71
N GLY A 5 -15.04 20.01 -4.03
CA GLY A 5 -15.71 18.80 -4.51
C GLY A 5 -15.83 17.74 -3.42
N LYS A 6 -16.76 16.81 -3.59
CA LYS A 6 -16.98 15.68 -2.68
C LYS A 6 -17.49 14.46 -3.44
N LEU A 7 -16.92 13.30 -3.13
CA LEU A 7 -17.40 12.00 -3.60
C LEU A 7 -17.46 11.02 -2.44
N ASN A 8 -18.52 10.21 -2.35
CA ASN A 8 -18.66 9.13 -1.38
C ASN A 8 -18.98 7.81 -2.10
N PRO A 9 -17.97 7.07 -2.59
CA PRO A 9 -18.21 5.85 -3.37
C PRO A 9 -18.84 4.71 -2.57
N LEU A 10 -18.69 4.66 -1.25
CA LEU A 10 -19.37 3.69 -0.36
C LEU A 10 -20.84 4.05 -0.10
N GLY A 11 -21.26 5.28 -0.40
CA GLY A 11 -22.59 5.75 -0.06
C GLY A 11 -22.82 5.88 1.45
N THR A 12 -24.06 5.63 1.89
CA THR A 12 -24.49 5.77 3.30
C THR A 12 -24.80 4.40 3.93
N VAL A 13 -24.21 3.32 3.40
CA VAL A 13 -24.47 1.97 3.93
C VAL A 13 -23.86 1.84 5.33
N SER A 14 -24.68 1.47 6.31
CA SER A 14 -24.25 1.27 7.69
C SER A 14 -23.21 0.14 7.78
N GLY A 15 -22.15 0.35 8.58
CA GLY A 15 -21.07 -0.61 8.76
C GLY A 15 -20.00 -0.59 7.66
N THR A 16 -20.10 0.33 6.67
CA THR A 16 -19.01 0.56 5.70
C THR A 16 -18.13 1.71 6.18
N ASN A 17 -16.82 1.47 6.15
CA ASN A 17 -15.83 2.45 6.56
C ASN A 17 -14.77 2.63 5.46
N TYR A 18 -14.22 3.83 5.41
CA TYR A 18 -13.00 4.10 4.66
C TYR A 18 -11.79 3.73 5.52
N SER A 19 -10.73 3.32 4.83
CA SER A 19 -9.44 3.03 5.39
C SER A 19 -8.42 4.07 4.90
N ALA A 20 -7.33 3.65 4.30
CA ALA A 20 -6.28 4.55 3.85
C ALA A 20 -6.59 5.23 2.50
N LEU A 21 -5.86 6.30 2.23
CA LEU A 21 -5.90 7.07 0.99
C LEU A 21 -4.46 7.25 0.48
N TRP A 22 -4.26 7.09 -0.84
CA TRP A 22 -3.00 7.38 -1.51
C TRP A 22 -3.21 8.23 -2.76
N GLY A 23 -2.27 9.13 -3.05
CA GLY A 23 -2.28 9.94 -4.28
C GLY A 23 -1.46 9.26 -5.38
N TYR A 24 -1.95 9.35 -6.62
CA TYR A 24 -1.23 8.91 -7.82
C TYR A 24 -1.39 9.95 -8.93
N SER A 25 -0.28 10.31 -9.60
CA SER A 25 -0.32 11.26 -10.72
C SER A 25 0.31 10.64 -11.95
N ALA A 26 -0.37 10.70 -13.08
CA ALA A 26 0.11 10.20 -14.36
C ALA A 26 -0.55 10.94 -15.53
N ASN A 27 0.22 11.19 -16.62
CA ASN A 27 -0.28 11.77 -17.86
C ASN A 27 -1.02 13.11 -17.64
N GLY A 28 -0.53 13.94 -16.71
CA GLY A 28 -1.12 15.24 -16.38
C GLY A 28 -2.46 15.16 -15.65
N ARG A 29 -2.78 14.03 -15.05
CA ARG A 29 -3.98 13.80 -14.24
C ARG A 29 -3.62 13.33 -12.84
N ASP A 30 -4.49 13.65 -11.88
CA ASP A 30 -4.37 13.27 -10.49
C ASP A 30 -5.47 12.30 -10.10
N TYR A 31 -5.07 11.28 -9.34
CA TYR A 31 -5.96 10.22 -8.88
C TYR A 31 -5.83 10.01 -7.38
N ALA A 32 -6.95 9.68 -6.75
CA ALA A 32 -6.99 9.16 -5.39
C ALA A 32 -7.25 7.65 -5.42
N VAL A 33 -6.40 6.89 -4.75
CA VAL A 33 -6.60 5.46 -4.48
C VAL A 33 -7.15 5.36 -3.07
N LEU A 34 -8.41 4.95 -2.94
CA LEU A 34 -9.15 4.97 -1.67
C LEU A 34 -9.55 3.56 -1.25
N GLY A 35 -9.11 3.14 -0.07
CA GLY A 35 -9.52 1.88 0.56
C GLY A 35 -10.84 2.03 1.31
N GLY A 36 -11.74 1.07 1.14
CA GLY A 36 -12.86 0.80 2.02
C GLY A 36 -12.65 -0.52 2.74
N ASN A 37 -13.51 -0.87 3.68
CA ASN A 37 -13.34 -2.12 4.46
C ASN A 37 -13.49 -3.41 3.64
N GLN A 38 -14.09 -3.37 2.45
CA GLN A 38 -14.23 -4.51 1.52
C GLN A 38 -13.98 -4.12 0.07
N SER A 39 -13.34 -2.96 -0.18
CA SER A 39 -13.24 -2.41 -1.52
C SER A 39 -12.01 -1.50 -1.67
N ILE A 40 -11.58 -1.32 -2.90
CA ILE A 40 -10.63 -0.28 -3.30
C ILE A 40 -11.22 0.50 -4.47
N TYR A 41 -11.06 1.81 -4.47
CA TYR A 41 -11.52 2.72 -5.50
C TYR A 41 -10.36 3.49 -6.11
N PHE A 42 -10.37 3.64 -7.42
CA PHE A 42 -9.47 4.50 -8.19
C PHE A 42 -10.30 5.67 -8.71
N ILE A 43 -9.99 6.87 -8.27
CA ILE A 43 -10.84 8.05 -8.42
C ILE A 43 -10.03 9.12 -9.15
N ASP A 44 -10.54 9.61 -10.28
CA ASP A 44 -9.99 10.77 -10.96
C ASP A 44 -10.42 12.04 -10.21
N VAL A 45 -9.46 12.77 -9.68
CA VAL A 45 -9.65 14.02 -8.93
C VAL A 45 -9.07 15.22 -9.65
N THR A 46 -8.65 15.07 -10.91
CA THR A 46 -8.04 16.12 -11.72
C THR A 46 -8.92 17.35 -11.82
N ASP A 47 -10.22 17.14 -12.07
CA ASP A 47 -11.22 18.19 -12.04
C ASP A 47 -12.05 18.07 -10.76
N SER A 48 -11.83 18.98 -9.81
CA SER A 48 -12.51 18.99 -8.52
C SER A 48 -14.04 19.21 -8.64
N THR A 49 -14.52 19.68 -9.77
CA THR A 49 -15.96 19.86 -10.05
C THR A 49 -16.59 18.62 -10.69
N ASN A 50 -15.76 17.66 -11.17
CA ASN A 50 -16.19 16.44 -11.84
C ASN A 50 -15.36 15.22 -11.37
N ILE A 51 -15.36 15.00 -10.07
CA ILE A 51 -14.70 13.85 -9.43
C ILE A 51 -15.45 12.56 -9.80
N ARG A 52 -14.72 11.53 -10.29
CA ARG A 52 -15.34 10.29 -10.77
C ARG A 52 -14.53 9.04 -10.44
N VAL A 53 -15.23 7.93 -10.18
CA VAL A 53 -14.61 6.60 -10.04
C VAL A 53 -14.22 6.08 -11.43
N CYS A 54 -12.95 5.71 -11.60
CA CYS A 54 -12.40 5.08 -12.81
C CYS A 54 -12.36 3.55 -12.72
N GLY A 55 -12.34 3.01 -11.48
CA GLY A 55 -12.35 1.58 -11.23
C GLY A 55 -12.61 1.29 -9.77
N SER A 56 -13.21 0.13 -9.49
CA SER A 56 -13.42 -0.38 -8.15
C SER A 56 -13.34 -1.90 -8.13
N PHE A 57 -12.83 -2.46 -7.03
CA PHE A 57 -12.67 -3.90 -6.86
C PHE A 57 -13.05 -4.29 -5.44
N THR A 58 -13.61 -5.48 -5.28
CA THR A 58 -13.79 -6.10 -3.97
C THR A 58 -12.45 -6.58 -3.44
N THR A 59 -12.20 -6.36 -2.16
CA THR A 59 -10.98 -6.76 -1.45
C THR A 59 -11.32 -7.68 -0.27
N HIS A 60 -10.30 -8.22 0.38
CA HIS A 60 -10.49 -8.94 1.64
C HIS A 60 -11.05 -7.99 2.72
N SER A 61 -11.97 -8.50 3.54
CA SER A 61 -12.62 -7.68 4.58
C SER A 61 -11.65 -7.30 5.69
N SER A 62 -11.37 -6.01 5.82
CA SER A 62 -10.53 -5.44 6.88
C SER A 62 -10.85 -3.96 7.06
N ASN A 63 -10.75 -3.47 8.29
CA ASN A 63 -10.79 -2.02 8.54
C ASN A 63 -9.42 -1.36 8.31
N TRP A 64 -8.36 -2.16 8.14
CA TRP A 64 -7.01 -1.70 7.89
C TRP A 64 -6.56 -2.17 6.51
N HIS A 65 -6.65 -1.27 5.55
CA HIS A 65 -6.03 -1.38 4.24
C HIS A 65 -5.02 -0.26 4.10
N GLU A 66 -3.90 -0.53 3.47
CA GLU A 66 -2.99 0.50 3.05
C GLU A 66 -2.48 0.23 1.64
N MET A 67 -2.14 1.31 0.91
CA MET A 67 -1.71 1.22 -0.47
C MET A 67 -0.56 2.17 -0.77
N LYS A 68 0.29 1.75 -1.69
CA LYS A 68 1.35 2.56 -2.32
C LYS A 68 1.38 2.29 -3.81
N THR A 69 2.03 3.17 -4.55
CA THR A 69 2.20 3.03 -6.00
C THR A 69 3.68 3.04 -6.37
N TYR A 70 4.01 2.28 -7.42
CA TYR A 70 5.31 2.34 -8.08
C TYR A 70 5.11 2.15 -9.58
N SER A 71 5.71 3.04 -10.41
CA SER A 71 5.43 3.09 -11.84
C SER A 71 3.91 3.25 -12.08
N HIS A 72 3.31 2.40 -12.88
CA HIS A 72 1.85 2.35 -13.11
C HIS A 72 1.15 1.22 -12.35
N TYR A 73 1.72 0.76 -11.24
CA TYR A 73 1.09 -0.25 -10.39
C TYR A 73 0.71 0.31 -9.03
N ALA A 74 -0.44 -0.11 -8.52
CA ALA A 74 -0.83 0.06 -7.12
C ALA A 74 -0.74 -1.27 -6.39
N TYR A 75 -0.29 -1.22 -5.14
CA TYR A 75 -0.15 -2.36 -4.23
C TYR A 75 -0.98 -2.10 -3.00
N LEU A 76 -1.92 -3.00 -2.73
CA LEU A 76 -2.81 -2.95 -1.57
C LEU A 76 -2.46 -4.09 -0.62
N VAL A 77 -2.30 -3.75 0.64
CA VAL A 77 -2.17 -4.71 1.75
C VAL A 77 -3.31 -4.55 2.75
N SER A 78 -3.55 -5.56 3.56
CA SER A 78 -4.51 -5.50 4.66
C SER A 78 -4.17 -6.47 5.79
N GLU A 79 -4.84 -6.31 6.93
CA GLU A 79 -4.75 -7.23 8.06
C GLU A 79 -5.69 -8.45 7.94
N ALA A 80 -6.43 -8.57 6.86
CA ALA A 80 -7.19 -9.79 6.60
C ALA A 80 -6.26 -10.98 6.32
N ASP A 81 -6.55 -12.12 6.91
CA ASP A 81 -5.79 -13.34 6.64
C ASP A 81 -5.87 -13.73 5.16
N ASN A 82 -4.76 -14.20 4.63
CA ASN A 82 -4.59 -14.59 3.23
C ASN A 82 -4.82 -13.45 2.22
N SER A 83 -4.76 -12.19 2.65
CA SER A 83 -4.94 -11.04 1.75
C SER A 83 -3.74 -10.79 0.84
N GLY A 84 -2.55 -11.18 1.26
CA GLY A 84 -1.33 -10.96 0.48
C GLY A 84 -1.07 -9.49 0.14
N VAL A 85 -0.42 -9.30 -0.99
CA VAL A 85 -0.28 -8.00 -1.67
C VAL A 85 -1.10 -8.05 -2.94
N GLN A 86 -2.20 -7.32 -3.00
CA GLN A 86 -3.04 -7.21 -4.19
C GLN A 86 -2.45 -6.16 -5.14
N ILE A 87 -2.31 -6.50 -6.41
CA ILE A 87 -1.64 -5.68 -7.42
C ILE A 87 -2.63 -5.24 -8.48
N PHE A 88 -2.64 -3.95 -8.80
CA PHE A 88 -3.50 -3.34 -9.80
C PHE A 88 -2.66 -2.58 -10.82
N ASP A 89 -2.99 -2.72 -12.10
CA ASP A 89 -2.37 -1.99 -13.21
C ASP A 89 -3.19 -0.74 -13.52
N LEU A 90 -2.55 0.42 -13.46
CA LEU A 90 -3.09 1.76 -13.64
C LEU A 90 -2.77 2.36 -15.01
N ALA A 91 -2.10 1.61 -15.90
CA ALA A 91 -1.60 2.14 -17.19
C ALA A 91 -2.71 2.72 -18.06
N ASN A 92 -3.94 2.19 -17.96
CA ASN A 92 -5.08 2.62 -18.77
C ASN A 92 -5.94 3.71 -18.11
N LEU A 93 -5.53 4.26 -16.95
CA LEU A 93 -6.29 5.36 -16.35
C LEU A 93 -6.35 6.58 -17.30
N PRO A 94 -7.47 7.28 -17.37
CA PRO A 94 -8.70 7.18 -16.55
C PRO A 94 -9.76 6.21 -17.11
N VAL A 95 -9.44 5.42 -18.14
CA VAL A 95 -10.42 4.58 -18.85
C VAL A 95 -10.74 3.32 -18.03
N SER A 96 -9.72 2.67 -17.48
CA SER A 96 -9.88 1.44 -16.72
C SER A 96 -8.68 1.18 -15.81
N VAL A 97 -8.90 0.33 -14.80
CA VAL A 97 -7.87 -0.30 -13.97
C VAL A 97 -8.01 -1.81 -14.12
N SER A 98 -6.90 -2.53 -14.13
CA SER A 98 -6.90 -3.99 -14.22
C SER A 98 -6.38 -4.61 -12.92
N TYR A 99 -7.07 -5.63 -12.39
CA TYR A 99 -6.54 -6.44 -11.32
C TYR A 99 -5.53 -7.44 -11.90
N VAL A 100 -4.26 -7.31 -11.48
CA VAL A 100 -3.17 -8.18 -11.94
C VAL A 100 -3.20 -9.51 -11.20
N GLY A 101 -3.43 -9.48 -9.90
CA GLY A 101 -3.44 -10.64 -9.05
C GLY A 101 -3.04 -10.33 -7.62
N GLN A 102 -2.91 -11.39 -6.84
CA GLN A 102 -2.44 -11.36 -5.46
C GLN A 102 -1.07 -12.04 -5.38
N TYR A 103 -0.10 -11.37 -4.79
CA TYR A 103 1.23 -11.90 -4.53
C TYR A 103 1.38 -12.24 -3.05
N ASN A 104 1.79 -13.46 -2.76
CA ASN A 104 2.09 -13.94 -1.41
C ASN A 104 3.56 -14.39 -1.35
N PRO A 105 4.47 -13.59 -0.78
CA PRO A 105 5.81 -14.08 -0.51
C PRO A 105 5.74 -15.29 0.45
N PRO A 106 6.72 -16.21 0.40
CA PRO A 106 6.71 -17.40 1.26
C PRO A 106 6.51 -17.06 2.74
N GLY A 107 5.54 -17.73 3.37
CA GLY A 107 5.18 -17.52 4.78
C GLY A 107 4.34 -16.27 5.07
N HIS A 108 3.88 -15.54 4.04
CA HIS A 108 3.05 -14.35 4.20
C HIS A 108 1.56 -14.69 4.20
N SER A 109 0.80 -14.00 5.05
CA SER A 109 -0.67 -14.02 5.06
C SER A 109 -1.24 -12.61 5.02
N ARG A 110 -0.77 -11.72 5.90
CA ARG A 110 -1.28 -10.37 6.07
C ARG A 110 -0.17 -9.37 6.39
N THR A 111 -0.43 -8.09 6.14
CA THR A 111 0.46 -6.96 6.40
C THR A 111 -0.33 -5.83 7.03
N HIS A 112 0.20 -5.17 8.06
CA HIS A 112 -0.46 -4.05 8.71
C HIS A 112 -0.37 -2.78 7.87
N SER A 113 0.86 -2.39 7.48
CA SER A 113 1.10 -1.20 6.65
C SER A 113 2.14 -1.47 5.56
N ILE A 114 2.22 -0.59 4.57
CA ILE A 114 3.15 -0.70 3.46
C ILE A 114 3.84 0.64 3.18
N GLN A 115 5.16 0.62 3.02
CA GLN A 115 5.92 1.78 2.55
C GLN A 115 6.58 1.46 1.20
N GLN A 116 6.79 2.50 0.39
CA GLN A 116 7.47 2.40 -0.89
C GLN A 116 8.63 3.40 -0.93
N SER A 117 9.82 2.96 -1.33
CA SER A 117 10.97 3.83 -1.56
C SER A 117 11.86 3.25 -2.66
N GLY A 118 12.16 4.07 -3.68
CA GLY A 118 12.79 3.58 -4.90
C GLY A 118 12.01 2.42 -5.51
N PRO A 119 12.65 1.36 -6.00
CA PRO A 119 11.94 0.20 -6.55
C PRO A 119 11.63 -0.87 -5.50
N TYR A 120 11.41 -0.49 -4.23
CA TYR A 120 11.18 -1.43 -3.15
C TYR A 120 9.88 -1.14 -2.42
N LEU A 121 9.19 -2.21 -2.01
CA LEU A 121 8.10 -2.18 -1.03
C LEU A 121 8.61 -2.73 0.29
N TYR A 122 8.16 -2.12 1.37
CA TYR A 122 8.45 -2.51 2.75
C TYR A 122 7.12 -2.88 3.41
N LEU A 123 6.92 -4.17 3.65
CA LEU A 123 5.72 -4.71 4.28
C LEU A 123 5.94 -4.74 5.79
N ASN A 124 5.16 -3.98 6.53
CA ASN A 124 5.33 -3.79 7.97
C ASN A 124 4.32 -4.61 8.77
N GLY A 125 4.77 -5.19 9.87
CA GLY A 125 3.94 -5.90 10.83
C GLY A 125 3.28 -7.15 10.26
N GLY A 126 2.05 -7.42 10.70
CA GLY A 126 1.27 -8.58 10.25
C GLY A 126 1.99 -9.90 10.51
N THR A 127 2.03 -10.78 9.52
CA THR A 127 2.59 -12.14 9.63
C THR A 127 4.10 -12.13 9.95
N PHE A 128 4.83 -11.17 9.39
CA PHE A 128 6.29 -11.11 9.56
C PHE A 128 6.74 -10.41 10.85
N ASN A 129 5.83 -9.76 11.55
CA ASN A 129 6.06 -9.00 12.78
C ASN A 129 7.02 -7.80 12.63
N GLY A 130 7.85 -7.77 11.61
CA GLY A 130 8.85 -6.75 11.31
C GLY A 130 8.65 -6.10 9.96
N ILE A 131 9.72 -5.99 9.18
CA ILE A 131 9.73 -5.41 7.83
C ILE A 131 10.22 -6.44 6.83
N LYS A 132 9.35 -6.85 5.90
CA LYS A 132 9.71 -7.68 4.75
C LYS A 132 9.87 -6.79 3.52
N VAL A 133 11.01 -6.90 2.84
CA VAL A 133 11.27 -6.15 1.61
C VAL A 133 10.88 -6.95 0.39
N LEU A 134 10.22 -6.28 -0.57
CA LEU A 134 9.95 -6.79 -1.91
C LEU A 134 10.63 -5.89 -2.95
N ASP A 135 11.23 -6.50 -3.95
CA ASP A 135 11.96 -5.85 -5.04
C ASP A 135 11.09 -5.81 -6.30
N LEU A 136 10.91 -4.63 -6.86
CA LEU A 136 10.11 -4.34 -8.05
C LEU A 136 10.96 -4.08 -9.30
N THR A 137 12.29 -4.16 -9.22
CA THR A 137 13.20 -3.73 -10.29
C THR A 137 13.02 -4.52 -11.58
N VAL A 138 12.79 -5.83 -11.48
CA VAL A 138 12.69 -6.72 -12.65
C VAL A 138 11.29 -6.73 -13.22
N ASN A 139 10.30 -6.91 -12.37
CA ASN A 139 8.90 -6.93 -12.77
C ASN A 139 8.00 -6.41 -11.64
N PRO A 140 7.50 -5.17 -11.74
CA PRO A 140 6.59 -4.62 -10.74
C PRO A 140 5.30 -5.41 -10.54
N ALA A 141 4.84 -6.15 -11.57
CA ALA A 141 3.67 -7.02 -11.47
C ALA A 141 3.96 -8.37 -10.77
N ALA A 142 5.23 -8.71 -10.55
CA ALA A 142 5.66 -9.94 -9.88
C ALA A 142 6.84 -9.64 -8.95
N PRO A 143 6.59 -9.04 -7.78
CA PRO A 143 7.63 -8.65 -6.83
C PRO A 143 8.51 -9.82 -6.38
N VAL A 144 9.81 -9.57 -6.20
CA VAL A 144 10.76 -10.56 -5.71
C VAL A 144 11.01 -10.36 -4.21
N PRO A 145 10.83 -11.39 -3.36
CA PRO A 145 11.07 -11.26 -1.92
C PRO A 145 12.57 -11.10 -1.63
N ARG A 146 12.90 -10.13 -0.77
CA ARG A 146 14.24 -9.88 -0.25
C ARG A 146 14.29 -10.20 1.25
N GLY A 147 15.18 -9.58 2.00
CA GLY A 147 15.39 -9.80 3.43
C GLY A 147 14.17 -9.50 4.32
N LEU A 148 14.32 -9.91 5.55
CA LEU A 148 13.38 -9.68 6.65
C LEU A 148 14.16 -9.13 7.86
N TRP A 149 13.70 -8.01 8.41
CA TRP A 149 14.10 -7.53 9.73
C TRP A 149 12.90 -7.66 10.68
N ASN A 150 13.03 -8.40 11.76
CA ASN A 150 11.91 -8.73 12.67
C ASN A 150 12.31 -8.76 14.15
N ASN A 151 13.22 -7.86 14.55
CA ASN A 151 13.62 -7.76 15.96
C ASN A 151 12.48 -7.27 16.86
N PHE A 152 11.55 -6.47 16.30
CA PHE A 152 10.37 -5.94 16.99
C PHE A 152 9.19 -5.91 16.01
N TYR A 153 7.96 -5.84 16.55
CA TYR A 153 6.80 -5.51 15.74
C TYR A 153 6.94 -4.11 15.14
N VAL A 154 6.65 -3.98 13.85
CA VAL A 154 6.68 -2.69 13.15
C VAL A 154 5.27 -2.32 12.70
N HIS A 155 4.73 -1.27 13.31
CA HIS A 155 3.43 -0.74 12.93
C HIS A 155 3.50 0.01 11.59
N ASP A 156 4.51 0.88 11.46
CA ASP A 156 4.74 1.68 10.26
C ASP A 156 6.22 2.05 10.13
N CYS A 157 6.65 2.47 8.95
CA CYS A 157 8.01 2.95 8.75
C CYS A 157 8.08 4.08 7.72
N SER A 158 9.16 4.85 7.82
CA SER A 158 9.61 5.77 6.79
C SER A 158 10.97 5.34 6.26
N VAL A 159 11.21 5.48 4.97
CA VAL A 159 12.47 5.07 4.35
C VAL A 159 13.08 6.25 3.60
N VAL A 160 14.28 6.66 4.02
CA VAL A 160 15.03 7.75 3.41
C VAL A 160 16.49 7.32 3.21
N ASN A 161 16.98 7.35 1.97
CA ASN A 161 18.37 7.00 1.62
C ASN A 161 18.80 5.66 2.23
N ASP A 162 17.97 4.60 2.04
CA ASP A 162 18.19 3.27 2.57
C ASP A 162 18.28 3.16 4.11
N THR A 163 17.90 4.20 4.81
CA THR A 163 17.69 4.17 6.26
C THR A 163 16.20 4.05 6.54
N ILE A 164 15.82 3.04 7.31
CA ILE A 164 14.44 2.83 7.74
C ILE A 164 14.27 3.35 9.17
N TRP A 165 13.23 4.16 9.36
CA TRP A 165 12.76 4.64 10.66
C TRP A 165 11.48 3.89 10.99
N ALA A 166 11.57 2.88 11.87
CA ALA A 166 10.49 1.94 12.15
C ALA A 166 9.82 2.26 13.48
N ALA A 167 8.49 2.36 13.47
CA ALA A 167 7.66 2.56 14.66
C ALA A 167 7.36 1.22 15.34
N ASN A 168 8.03 0.92 16.43
CA ASN A 168 7.83 -0.28 17.25
C ASN A 168 6.86 0.05 18.39
N ILE A 169 5.57 0.18 18.07
CA ILE A 169 4.56 0.73 18.98
C ILE A 169 4.35 -0.13 20.24
N ASP A 170 4.41 -1.46 20.10
CA ASP A 170 4.20 -2.39 21.21
C ASP A 170 5.34 -2.29 22.25
N ASP A 171 6.53 -1.87 21.82
CA ASP A 171 7.71 -1.68 22.67
C ASP A 171 7.91 -0.22 23.11
N GLY A 172 7.08 0.71 22.62
CA GLY A 172 7.23 2.15 22.87
C GLY A 172 8.55 2.71 22.35
N LYS A 173 9.05 2.20 21.18
CA LYS A 173 10.37 2.50 20.62
C LYS A 173 10.29 2.89 19.16
N MET A 174 11.39 3.48 18.70
CA MET A 174 11.71 3.62 17.28
C MET A 174 13.01 2.88 17.00
N SER A 175 13.04 2.08 15.94
CA SER A 175 14.27 1.47 15.43
C SER A 175 14.78 2.23 14.22
N VAL A 176 16.08 2.45 14.16
CA VAL A 176 16.78 2.97 12.98
C VAL A 176 17.54 1.81 12.35
N ILE A 177 17.27 1.53 11.07
CA ILE A 177 17.73 0.32 10.41
C ILE A 177 18.47 0.70 9.13
N ASN A 178 19.67 0.19 8.95
CA ASN A 178 20.40 0.26 7.69
C ASN A 178 19.85 -0.81 6.73
N ALA A 179 19.30 -0.37 5.62
CA ALA A 179 18.75 -1.21 4.56
C ALA A 179 19.48 -1.06 3.22
N GLN A 180 20.74 -0.62 3.21
CA GLN A 180 21.56 -0.59 1.98
C GLN A 180 21.64 -1.99 1.35
N ASN A 181 21.83 -3.02 2.17
CA ASN A 181 21.66 -4.39 1.76
C ASN A 181 20.24 -4.87 2.11
N LYS A 182 19.37 -4.98 1.10
CA LYS A 182 17.97 -5.38 1.28
C LYS A 182 17.81 -6.82 1.77
N ASP A 183 18.84 -7.67 1.62
CA ASP A 183 18.82 -9.07 2.08
C ASP A 183 19.33 -9.22 3.52
N ASN A 184 20.08 -8.24 4.03
CA ASN A 184 20.64 -8.25 5.38
C ASN A 184 20.57 -6.86 6.02
N MET A 185 19.39 -6.50 6.47
CA MET A 185 19.14 -5.24 7.17
C MET A 185 19.60 -5.34 8.62
N THR A 186 20.24 -4.28 9.14
CA THR A 186 20.81 -4.24 10.49
C THR A 186 20.36 -3.00 11.26
N THR A 187 20.08 -3.15 12.55
CA THR A 187 19.82 -2.00 13.45
C THR A 187 21.09 -1.17 13.59
N ILE A 188 20.94 0.18 13.55
CA ILE A 188 22.01 1.17 13.78
C ILE A 188 22.05 1.58 15.25
#